data_17b4cfc7ef27b1484e76e3daadeb0e25
#
_entry.id   17b4cfc7ef27b1484e76e3daadeb0e25
#
_cell.length_a   1.000
_cell.length_b   1.000
_cell.length_c   1.000
_cell.angle_alpha   90.00
_cell.angle_beta   90.00
_cell.angle_gamma   90.00
#
_symmetry.space_group_name_H-M   'P 1'
#
loop_
_entity.id
_entity.type
_entity.pdbx_description
1 polymer ?
#
loop_
_entity_poly.entity_id
_entity_poly.type
_entity_poly.pdbx_seq_one_letter_code
_entity_poly.pdbx_strand_id
1 'polypeptide(L)'
;MPLELDLGPAAQAFRTELRDWLEVNMPTDLIGVSADSLARGGMTQAGRDWVKKLTEAGYMCVSWPKEYGGRGLTGIEVAVMNEEFSRANVPRVTRGMGEWLVGPSIIVWGTDEQKKRFLPRIIDGTDRYCQGFSEPDAGSDLANLKTRGVIDGDEVVITGQKVWTSGATEANMMFCLCRTDPDTPKHQGISYVLLPMFNDDKTSNGVELRPIRQPQGASHFTESFLTESR
;
A
#
# COMPACT_ATOMS: atom_id res chain seq x y z
N MET A 1 0.90 36.64 -13.30
CA MET A 1 1.98 36.29 -12.37
C MET A 1 1.64 34.96 -11.78
N PRO A 2 2.48 33.90 -11.89
CA PRO A 2 2.29 32.71 -11.13
C PRO A 2 2.36 33.05 -9.64
N LEU A 3 1.44 32.54 -8.83
CA LEU A 3 1.49 32.66 -7.39
C LEU A 3 2.74 31.89 -6.92
N GLU A 4 3.81 32.57 -6.58
CA GLU A 4 4.92 31.96 -5.85
C GLU A 4 4.48 31.78 -4.40
N LEU A 5 4.15 30.55 -4.05
CA LEU A 5 3.91 30.15 -2.67
C LEU A 5 5.26 30.11 -1.94
N ASP A 6 5.41 30.87 -0.88
CA ASP A 6 6.54 30.70 0.04
C ASP A 6 6.34 29.38 0.81
N LEU A 7 7.12 28.38 0.44
CA LEU A 7 7.04 27.04 1.02
C LEU A 7 7.88 26.90 2.31
N GLY A 8 8.59 27.97 2.68
CA GLY A 8 9.50 27.98 3.81
C GLY A 8 10.89 27.35 3.52
N PRO A 9 11.88 27.62 4.38
CA PRO A 9 13.28 27.25 4.11
C PRO A 9 13.53 25.73 4.08
N ALA A 10 12.83 24.95 4.90
CA ALA A 10 12.98 23.49 4.94
C ALA A 10 12.56 22.83 3.61
N ALA A 11 11.40 23.21 3.08
CA ALA A 11 10.90 22.71 1.81
C ALA A 11 11.77 23.16 0.62
N GLN A 12 12.34 24.35 0.66
CA GLN A 12 13.28 24.81 -0.36
C GLN A 12 14.61 24.05 -0.31
N ALA A 13 15.13 23.78 0.88
CA ALA A 13 16.33 22.95 1.06
C ALA A 13 16.10 21.53 0.52
N PHE A 14 14.95 20.93 0.86
CA PHE A 14 14.57 19.62 0.35
C PHE A 14 14.39 19.61 -1.18
N ARG A 15 13.81 20.67 -1.76
CA ARG A 15 13.70 20.83 -3.21
C ARG A 15 15.06 20.78 -3.89
N THR A 16 16.04 21.50 -3.36
CA THR A 16 17.41 21.53 -3.90
C THR A 16 18.04 20.15 -3.79
N GLU A 17 18.03 19.53 -2.61
CA GLU A 17 18.53 18.17 -2.37
C GLU A 17 17.95 17.16 -3.37
N LEU A 18 16.63 17.13 -3.51
CA LEU A 18 15.95 16.20 -4.40
C LEU A 18 16.27 16.44 -5.87
N ARG A 19 16.34 17.71 -6.29
CA ARG A 19 16.67 18.08 -7.66
C ARG A 19 18.06 17.62 -8.04
N ASP A 20 19.05 17.90 -7.20
CA ASP A 20 20.42 17.50 -7.40
C ASP A 20 20.54 15.97 -7.46
N TRP A 21 19.79 15.27 -6.59
CA TRP A 21 19.75 13.81 -6.61
C TRP A 21 19.11 13.26 -7.90
N LEU A 22 18.00 13.85 -8.36
CA LEU A 22 17.34 13.43 -9.60
C LEU A 22 18.23 13.66 -10.82
N GLU A 23 18.94 14.79 -10.91
CA GLU A 23 19.86 15.09 -12.02
C GLU A 23 20.93 14.02 -12.21
N VAL A 24 21.41 13.44 -11.11
CA VAL A 24 22.45 12.39 -11.13
C VAL A 24 21.87 10.99 -11.33
N ASN A 25 20.66 10.72 -10.81
CA ASN A 25 20.16 9.35 -10.65
C ASN A 25 18.99 8.99 -11.55
N MET A 26 18.30 9.96 -12.17
CA MET A 26 17.12 9.67 -12.97
C MET A 26 17.45 8.79 -14.18
N PRO A 27 16.64 7.74 -14.43
CA PRO A 27 16.85 6.85 -15.57
C PRO A 27 16.31 7.49 -16.84
N THR A 28 17.15 7.64 -17.86
CA THR A 28 16.75 8.19 -19.16
C THR A 28 15.69 7.34 -19.85
N ASP A 29 15.73 6.03 -19.63
CA ASP A 29 14.78 5.07 -20.22
C ASP A 29 13.37 5.14 -19.63
N LEU A 30 13.20 5.85 -18.51
CA LEU A 30 11.91 6.04 -17.85
C LEU A 30 11.37 7.46 -17.95
N ILE A 31 12.01 8.34 -18.71
CA ILE A 31 11.48 9.68 -18.99
C ILE A 31 10.16 9.55 -19.74
N GLY A 32 9.11 10.19 -19.27
CA GLY A 32 7.76 10.11 -19.83
C GLY A 32 6.96 8.86 -19.46
N VAL A 33 7.55 7.92 -18.70
CA VAL A 33 6.84 6.74 -18.21
C VAL A 33 6.10 7.10 -16.92
N SER A 34 4.81 6.81 -16.85
CA SER A 34 4.04 7.02 -15.62
C SER A 34 4.30 5.89 -14.61
N ALA A 35 4.15 6.20 -13.31
CA ALA A 35 4.22 5.18 -12.26
C ALA A 35 3.18 4.06 -12.45
N ASP A 36 1.99 4.42 -12.95
CA ASP A 36 0.92 3.49 -13.27
C ASP A 36 1.27 2.53 -14.42
N SER A 37 1.94 3.03 -15.47
CA SER A 37 2.44 2.20 -16.57
C SER A 37 3.51 1.21 -16.10
N LEU A 38 4.38 1.60 -15.18
CA LEU A 38 5.37 0.71 -14.57
C LEU A 38 4.69 -0.42 -13.77
N ALA A 39 3.65 -0.10 -13.01
CA ALA A 39 2.93 -1.08 -12.21
C ALA A 39 2.16 -2.10 -13.08
N ARG A 40 1.49 -1.63 -14.14
CA ARG A 40 0.57 -2.45 -14.96
C ARG A 40 1.24 -3.20 -16.12
N GLY A 41 2.32 -2.67 -16.67
CA GLY A 41 3.00 -3.23 -17.84
C GLY A 41 3.97 -4.38 -17.55
N GLY A 42 4.03 -4.82 -16.28
CA GLY A 42 5.14 -5.63 -15.80
C GLY A 42 6.40 -4.78 -15.64
N MET A 43 7.00 -4.81 -14.48
CA MET A 43 8.15 -3.97 -14.16
C MET A 43 9.36 -4.37 -15.04
N THR A 44 9.78 -3.47 -15.93
CA THR A 44 10.99 -3.65 -16.73
C THR A 44 12.24 -3.70 -15.83
N GLN A 45 13.39 -4.11 -16.37
CA GLN A 45 14.64 -4.08 -15.59
C GLN A 45 14.97 -2.65 -15.14
N ALA A 46 14.84 -1.65 -16.03
CA ALA A 46 15.02 -0.23 -15.68
C ALA A 46 14.07 0.22 -14.56
N GLY A 47 12.81 -0.25 -14.59
CA GLY A 47 11.85 0.01 -13.52
C GLY A 47 12.26 -0.60 -12.17
N ARG A 48 12.73 -1.84 -12.16
CA ARG A 48 13.25 -2.49 -10.94
C ARG A 48 14.45 -1.76 -10.37
N ASP A 49 15.38 -1.39 -11.22
CA ASP A 49 16.60 -0.67 -10.82
C ASP A 49 16.25 0.73 -10.26
N TRP A 50 15.26 1.38 -10.87
CA TRP A 50 14.74 2.67 -10.37
C TRP A 50 14.08 2.53 -8.99
N VAL A 51 13.21 1.56 -8.81
CA VAL A 51 12.58 1.27 -7.51
C VAL A 51 13.64 0.98 -6.45
N LYS A 52 14.65 0.20 -6.78
CA LYS A 52 15.79 -0.09 -5.89
C LYS A 52 16.52 1.18 -5.50
N LYS A 53 16.90 2.03 -6.46
CA LYS A 53 17.55 3.34 -6.20
C LYS A 53 16.71 4.23 -5.28
N LEU A 54 15.40 4.34 -5.53
CA LEU A 54 14.48 5.13 -4.69
C LEU A 54 14.43 4.57 -3.27
N THR A 55 14.42 3.25 -3.12
CA THR A 55 14.40 2.59 -1.81
C THR A 55 15.69 2.85 -1.04
N GLU A 56 16.85 2.64 -1.68
CA GLU A 56 18.18 2.85 -1.09
C GLU A 56 18.42 4.31 -0.71
N ALA A 57 17.89 5.26 -1.48
CA ALA A 57 17.96 6.68 -1.20
C ALA A 57 16.93 7.18 -0.17
N GLY A 58 16.06 6.29 0.33
CA GLY A 58 15.03 6.63 1.33
C GLY A 58 13.87 7.46 0.77
N TYR A 59 13.56 7.33 -0.53
CA TYR A 59 12.44 8.02 -1.16
C TYR A 59 11.15 7.18 -1.21
N MET A 60 11.08 6.07 -0.45
CA MET A 60 9.87 5.33 -0.18
C MET A 60 9.34 5.67 1.22
N CYS A 61 8.03 5.65 1.41
CA CYS A 61 7.37 5.89 2.70
C CYS A 61 7.87 7.18 3.40
N VAL A 62 8.16 8.22 2.62
CA VAL A 62 8.90 9.42 3.05
C VAL A 62 8.25 10.19 4.20
N SER A 63 6.92 10.11 4.37
CA SER A 63 6.19 10.77 5.46
C SER A 63 6.25 9.99 6.78
N TRP A 64 6.72 8.73 6.77
CA TRP A 64 6.85 7.97 8.01
C TRP A 64 7.97 8.53 8.89
N PRO A 65 7.87 8.37 10.23
CA PRO A 65 8.95 8.72 11.15
C PRO A 65 10.27 8.06 10.76
N LYS A 66 11.39 8.76 11.00
CA LYS A 66 12.73 8.29 10.67
C LYS A 66 13.08 6.95 11.33
N GLU A 67 12.61 6.74 12.55
CA GLU A 67 12.80 5.51 13.31
C GLU A 67 12.16 4.26 12.66
N TYR A 68 11.18 4.47 11.76
CA TYR A 68 10.52 3.42 10.98
C TYR A 68 10.95 3.41 9.50
N GLY A 69 12.07 4.04 9.17
CA GLY A 69 12.66 4.03 7.83
C GLY A 69 12.11 5.09 6.87
N GLY A 70 11.23 5.99 7.32
CA GLY A 70 10.82 7.18 6.58
C GLY A 70 11.81 8.32 6.70
N ARG A 71 11.47 9.46 6.11
CA ARG A 71 12.24 10.72 6.22
C ARG A 71 11.59 11.74 7.15
N GLY A 72 10.37 11.49 7.59
CA GLY A 72 9.56 12.41 8.39
C GLY A 72 9.13 13.66 7.61
N LEU A 73 8.97 13.55 6.28
CA LEU A 73 8.58 14.68 5.45
C LEU A 73 7.19 15.17 5.80
N THR A 74 7.05 16.48 5.87
CA THR A 74 5.77 17.17 6.01
C THR A 74 4.95 17.10 4.71
N GLY A 75 3.66 17.41 4.78
CA GLY A 75 2.82 17.48 3.59
C GLY A 75 3.33 18.46 2.52
N ILE A 76 3.98 19.55 2.94
CA ILE A 76 4.58 20.54 2.02
C ILE A 76 5.79 19.92 1.29
N GLU A 77 6.67 19.25 2.01
CA GLU A 77 7.84 18.58 1.41
C GLU A 77 7.41 17.43 0.48
N VAL A 78 6.36 16.67 0.83
CA VAL A 78 5.76 15.67 -0.07
C VAL A 78 5.20 16.31 -1.34
N ALA A 79 4.56 17.47 -1.24
CA ALA A 79 4.09 18.22 -2.42
C ALA A 79 5.26 18.66 -3.30
N VAL A 80 6.33 19.18 -2.70
CA VAL A 80 7.58 19.52 -3.40
C VAL A 80 8.18 18.32 -4.09
N MET A 81 8.20 17.16 -3.42
CA MET A 81 8.67 15.90 -4.02
C MET A 81 7.86 15.55 -5.27
N ASN A 82 6.53 15.62 -5.20
CA ASN A 82 5.68 15.33 -6.36
C ASN A 82 5.95 16.28 -7.53
N GLU A 83 6.14 17.56 -7.24
CA GLU A 83 6.45 18.59 -8.24
C GLU A 83 7.80 18.32 -8.93
N GLU A 84 8.86 17.99 -8.18
CA GLU A 84 10.19 17.73 -8.74
C GLU A 84 10.21 16.45 -9.59
N PHE A 85 9.53 15.37 -9.16
CA PHE A 85 9.38 14.15 -9.99
C PHE A 85 8.60 14.44 -11.28
N SER A 86 7.53 15.24 -11.19
CA SER A 86 6.75 15.66 -12.36
C SER A 86 7.59 16.54 -13.30
N ARG A 87 8.38 17.48 -12.76
CA ARG A 87 9.28 18.34 -13.53
C ARG A 87 10.36 17.52 -14.26
N ALA A 88 10.94 16.54 -13.57
CA ALA A 88 11.93 15.63 -14.14
C ALA A 88 11.31 14.63 -15.14
N ASN A 89 9.96 14.56 -15.18
CA ASN A 89 9.19 13.65 -16.03
C ASN A 89 9.58 12.17 -15.85
N VAL A 90 9.87 11.77 -14.60
CA VAL A 90 10.20 10.38 -14.24
C VAL A 90 9.19 9.83 -13.22
N PRO A 91 8.94 8.51 -13.20
CA PRO A 91 7.90 7.94 -12.35
C PRO A 91 8.28 8.05 -10.86
N ARG A 92 7.40 8.69 -10.07
CA ARG A 92 7.42 8.57 -8.63
C ARG A 92 6.71 7.28 -8.21
N VAL A 93 7.48 6.29 -7.84
CA VAL A 93 6.96 5.01 -7.35
C VAL A 93 6.66 5.11 -5.85
N THR A 94 5.57 4.48 -5.42
CA THR A 94 5.15 4.39 -4.01
C THR A 94 4.88 2.94 -3.64
N ARG A 95 4.69 2.66 -2.37
CA ARG A 95 4.28 1.34 -1.87
C ARG A 95 2.75 1.17 -1.78
N GLY A 96 2.02 2.06 -2.45
CA GLY A 96 0.56 1.99 -2.53
C GLY A 96 -0.11 1.95 -1.15
N MET A 97 -1.08 1.06 -0.98
CA MET A 97 -1.85 0.95 0.27
C MET A 97 -0.99 0.57 1.47
N GLY A 98 0.13 -0.13 1.27
CA GLY A 98 1.12 -0.38 2.32
C GLY A 98 1.66 0.91 2.91
N GLU A 99 2.03 1.88 2.05
CA GLU A 99 2.58 3.17 2.46
C GLU A 99 1.56 4.09 3.13
N TRP A 100 0.33 4.14 2.57
CA TRP A 100 -0.64 5.17 2.97
C TRP A 100 -1.65 4.74 4.02
N LEU A 101 -1.90 3.44 4.14
CA LEU A 101 -2.94 2.89 5.02
C LEU A 101 -2.36 1.93 6.06
N VAL A 102 -1.66 0.88 5.61
CA VAL A 102 -1.22 -0.21 6.51
C VAL A 102 -0.10 0.26 7.43
N GLY A 103 0.96 0.83 6.87
CA GLY A 103 2.11 1.29 7.66
C GLY A 103 1.74 2.32 8.72
N PRO A 104 1.00 3.39 8.38
CA PRO A 104 0.51 4.33 9.38
C PRO A 104 -0.33 3.68 10.49
N SER A 105 -1.19 2.72 10.14
CA SER A 105 -1.97 1.97 11.14
C SER A 105 -1.08 1.16 12.08
N ILE A 106 -0.06 0.48 11.55
CA ILE A 106 0.91 -0.28 12.35
C ILE A 106 1.76 0.66 13.21
N ILE A 107 2.19 1.81 12.69
CA ILE A 107 2.98 2.81 13.43
C ILE A 107 2.23 3.29 14.67
N VAL A 108 0.91 3.53 14.53
CA VAL A 108 0.08 4.06 15.62
C VAL A 108 -0.36 2.96 16.60
N TRP A 109 -0.79 1.81 16.10
CA TRP A 109 -1.52 0.80 16.88
C TRP A 109 -0.78 -0.53 17.05
N GLY A 110 0.26 -0.78 16.24
CA GLY A 110 0.99 -2.04 16.27
C GLY A 110 1.91 -2.16 17.49
N THR A 111 2.16 -3.40 17.90
CA THR A 111 3.21 -3.71 18.90
C THR A 111 4.60 -3.48 18.28
N ASP A 112 5.64 -3.44 19.12
CA ASP A 112 7.02 -3.27 18.63
C ASP A 112 7.45 -4.44 17.72
N GLU A 113 6.97 -5.66 18.01
CA GLU A 113 7.20 -6.85 17.17
C GLU A 113 6.53 -6.71 15.81
N GLN A 114 5.28 -6.23 15.78
CA GLN A 114 4.56 -5.98 14.53
C GLN A 114 5.25 -4.89 13.70
N LYS A 115 5.67 -3.80 14.32
CA LYS A 115 6.42 -2.72 13.64
C LYS A 115 7.71 -3.26 13.02
N LYS A 116 8.51 -4.02 13.79
CA LYS A 116 9.76 -4.63 13.31
C LYS A 116 9.53 -5.64 12.18
N ARG A 117 8.43 -6.38 12.23
CA ARG A 117 8.09 -7.41 11.23
C ARG A 117 7.62 -6.81 9.91
N PHE A 118 6.66 -5.88 9.97
CA PHE A 118 5.90 -5.47 8.77
C PHE A 118 6.43 -4.20 8.10
N LEU A 119 6.90 -3.18 8.87
CA LEU A 119 7.27 -1.90 8.28
C LEU A 119 8.44 -2.00 7.28
N PRO A 120 9.53 -2.73 7.57
CA PRO A 120 10.62 -2.90 6.60
C PRO A 120 10.16 -3.59 5.30
N ARG A 121 9.25 -4.57 5.41
CA ARG A 121 8.73 -5.34 4.27
C ARG A 121 7.82 -4.52 3.37
N ILE A 122 7.16 -3.48 3.92
CA ILE A 122 6.43 -2.49 3.13
C ILE A 122 7.43 -1.60 2.38
N ILE A 123 8.47 -1.08 3.06
CA ILE A 123 9.45 -0.17 2.46
C ILE A 123 10.20 -0.85 1.31
N ASP A 124 10.65 -2.08 1.47
CA ASP A 124 11.39 -2.81 0.43
C ASP A 124 10.47 -3.37 -0.68
N GLY A 125 9.14 -3.41 -0.43
CA GLY A 125 8.13 -3.90 -1.37
C GLY A 125 7.95 -5.42 -1.38
N THR A 126 8.51 -6.13 -0.38
CA THR A 126 8.25 -7.56 -0.15
C THR A 126 6.76 -7.78 0.10
N ASP A 127 6.14 -6.92 0.93
CA ASP A 127 4.71 -6.96 1.20
C ASP A 127 3.98 -5.88 0.39
N ARG A 128 3.10 -6.32 -0.49
CA ARG A 128 2.19 -5.49 -1.28
C ARG A 128 0.77 -5.76 -0.84
N TYR A 129 0.07 -4.71 -0.45
CA TYR A 129 -1.22 -4.81 0.21
C TYR A 129 -2.40 -4.46 -0.71
N CYS A 130 -3.48 -5.25 -0.60
CA CYS A 130 -4.82 -4.90 -1.07
C CYS A 130 -5.80 -4.78 0.10
N GLN A 131 -6.93 -4.09 -0.13
CA GLN A 131 -7.92 -3.76 0.89
C GLN A 131 -9.11 -4.71 0.85
N GLY A 132 -9.32 -5.51 1.90
CA GLY A 132 -10.48 -6.39 2.09
C GLY A 132 -11.51 -5.81 3.06
N PHE A 133 -12.19 -4.72 2.69
CA PHE A 133 -13.16 -4.06 3.57
C PHE A 133 -14.60 -4.35 3.16
N SER A 134 -15.02 -3.84 2.00
CA SER A 134 -16.39 -3.93 1.52
C SER A 134 -16.83 -5.37 1.22
N GLU A 135 -18.10 -5.64 1.46
CA GLU A 135 -18.79 -6.88 1.11
C GLU A 135 -19.97 -6.58 0.19
N PRO A 136 -20.56 -7.57 -0.49
CA PRO A 136 -21.73 -7.33 -1.33
C PRO A 136 -22.85 -6.58 -0.63
N ASP A 137 -23.07 -6.85 0.67
CA ASP A 137 -24.13 -6.23 1.49
C ASP A 137 -23.60 -5.19 2.49
N ALA A 138 -22.29 -4.88 2.50
CA ALA A 138 -21.68 -3.98 3.46
C ALA A 138 -20.62 -3.07 2.78
N GLY A 139 -21.09 -1.94 2.27
CA GLY A 139 -20.25 -0.88 1.72
C GLY A 139 -20.25 0.33 2.64
N SER A 140 -21.19 1.26 2.46
CA SER A 140 -21.34 2.43 3.36
C SER A 140 -21.71 2.03 4.79
N ASP A 141 -22.55 1.00 4.97
CA ASP A 141 -22.78 0.36 6.27
C ASP A 141 -21.73 -0.73 6.53
N LEU A 142 -20.46 -0.33 6.57
CA LEU A 142 -19.32 -1.24 6.74
C LEU A 142 -19.40 -2.01 8.08
N ALA A 143 -19.96 -1.41 9.11
CA ALA A 143 -20.15 -2.06 10.41
C ALA A 143 -21.07 -3.31 10.36
N ASN A 144 -21.79 -3.51 9.26
CA ASN A 144 -22.64 -4.67 9.04
C ASN A 144 -21.92 -5.84 8.32
N LEU A 145 -20.61 -5.77 8.19
CA LEU A 145 -19.81 -6.83 7.55
C LEU A 145 -20.01 -8.19 8.25
N LYS A 146 -19.97 -9.25 7.42
CA LYS A 146 -20.25 -10.64 7.82
C LYS A 146 -19.04 -11.55 7.73
N THR A 147 -17.96 -11.15 7.05
CA THR A 147 -16.71 -11.92 7.04
C THR A 147 -16.30 -12.24 8.46
N ARG A 148 -16.17 -13.53 8.77
CA ARG A 148 -15.92 -14.04 10.12
C ARG A 148 -14.45 -14.31 10.30
N GLY A 149 -13.89 -13.91 11.45
CA GLY A 149 -12.59 -14.31 11.95
C GLY A 149 -12.76 -15.14 13.21
N VAL A 150 -12.25 -16.36 13.22
CA VAL A 150 -12.29 -17.25 14.39
C VAL A 150 -10.87 -17.43 14.90
N ILE A 151 -10.66 -17.13 16.18
CA ILE A 151 -9.37 -17.39 16.84
C ILE A 151 -9.25 -18.89 17.05
N ASP A 152 -8.19 -19.48 16.50
CA ASP A 152 -7.86 -20.90 16.60
C ASP A 152 -6.39 -21.04 17.04
N GLY A 153 -6.16 -21.15 18.34
CA GLY A 153 -4.83 -21.09 18.92
C GLY A 153 -4.15 -19.73 18.68
N ASP A 154 -3.04 -19.74 17.97
CA ASP A 154 -2.25 -18.52 17.67
C ASP A 154 -2.62 -17.91 16.31
N GLU A 155 -3.64 -18.42 15.64
CA GLU A 155 -4.06 -18.01 14.31
C GLU A 155 -5.48 -17.41 14.31
N VAL A 156 -5.79 -16.67 13.27
CA VAL A 156 -7.15 -16.20 12.98
C VAL A 156 -7.59 -16.80 11.66
N VAL A 157 -8.60 -17.69 11.71
CA VAL A 157 -9.19 -18.31 10.52
C VAL A 157 -10.28 -17.43 9.96
N ILE A 158 -10.11 -16.96 8.72
CA ILE A 158 -11.00 -15.99 8.08
C ILE A 158 -11.81 -16.66 6.98
N THR A 159 -13.15 -16.48 7.06
CA THR A 159 -14.08 -16.98 6.05
C THR A 159 -15.09 -15.90 5.70
N GLY A 160 -15.25 -15.62 4.40
CA GLY A 160 -16.19 -14.62 3.90
C GLY A 160 -15.93 -14.20 2.46
N GLN A 161 -16.58 -13.12 2.05
CA GLN A 161 -16.43 -12.55 0.72
C GLN A 161 -16.20 -11.05 0.82
N LYS A 162 -15.20 -10.56 0.06
CA LYS A 162 -14.95 -9.13 -0.13
C LYS A 162 -15.19 -8.75 -1.58
N VAL A 163 -15.57 -7.49 -1.79
CA VAL A 163 -15.82 -6.94 -3.12
C VAL A 163 -15.11 -5.59 -3.27
N TRP A 164 -14.87 -5.18 -4.50
CA TRP A 164 -14.15 -3.96 -4.84
C TRP A 164 -12.71 -3.92 -4.31
N THR A 165 -12.09 -5.09 -4.19
CA THR A 165 -10.70 -5.21 -3.72
C THR A 165 -9.76 -4.70 -4.81
N SER A 166 -9.27 -3.47 -4.64
CA SER A 166 -8.36 -2.83 -5.60
C SER A 166 -6.96 -3.46 -5.54
N GLY A 167 -6.38 -3.77 -6.71
CA GLY A 167 -5.00 -4.23 -6.83
C GLY A 167 -4.72 -5.61 -6.23
N ALA A 168 -5.75 -6.41 -5.95
CA ALA A 168 -5.58 -7.72 -5.32
C ALA A 168 -4.78 -8.70 -6.17
N THR A 169 -4.85 -8.61 -7.50
CA THR A 169 -4.09 -9.45 -8.43
C THR A 169 -2.57 -9.24 -8.37
N GLU A 170 -2.14 -8.11 -7.83
CA GLU A 170 -0.73 -7.73 -7.70
C GLU A 170 -0.23 -7.78 -6.25
N ALA A 171 -1.16 -7.96 -5.31
CA ALA A 171 -0.88 -8.03 -3.88
C ALA A 171 -0.50 -9.46 -3.43
N ASN A 172 0.24 -9.55 -2.34
CA ASN A 172 0.51 -10.80 -1.63
C ASN A 172 0.03 -10.74 -0.18
N MET A 173 -0.44 -9.58 0.26
CA MET A 173 -1.02 -9.34 1.57
C MET A 173 -2.37 -8.64 1.43
N MET A 174 -3.32 -8.98 2.28
CA MET A 174 -4.59 -8.27 2.39
C MET A 174 -4.73 -7.68 3.80
N PHE A 175 -5.04 -6.40 3.91
CA PHE A 175 -5.55 -5.89 5.18
C PHE A 175 -7.07 -6.00 5.17
N CYS A 176 -7.57 -6.85 6.05
CA CYS A 176 -8.94 -7.33 6.04
C CYS A 176 -9.67 -6.91 7.31
N LEU A 177 -10.92 -6.46 7.17
CA LEU A 177 -11.84 -6.33 8.29
C LEU A 177 -12.67 -7.60 8.39
N CYS A 178 -12.68 -8.22 9.56
CA CYS A 178 -13.51 -9.40 9.86
C CYS A 178 -14.15 -9.26 11.24
N ARG A 179 -15.24 -9.98 11.44
CA ARG A 179 -15.94 -10.05 12.70
C ARG A 179 -15.36 -11.15 13.56
N THR A 180 -14.65 -10.76 14.60
CA THR A 180 -14.06 -11.68 15.58
C THR A 180 -14.90 -11.85 16.85
N ASP A 181 -15.79 -10.90 17.13
CA ASP A 181 -16.75 -11.00 18.22
C ASP A 181 -18.17 -10.68 17.70
N PRO A 182 -19.03 -11.70 17.50
CA PRO A 182 -20.39 -11.53 17.00
C PRO A 182 -21.36 -11.01 18.05
N ASP A 183 -21.03 -11.11 19.34
CA ASP A 183 -21.94 -10.81 20.46
C ASP A 183 -21.86 -9.35 20.90
N THR A 184 -20.86 -8.61 20.44
CA THR A 184 -20.69 -7.18 20.71
C THR A 184 -21.40 -6.29 19.68
N PRO A 185 -21.73 -5.02 20.04
CA PRO A 185 -22.33 -4.08 19.08
C PRO A 185 -21.47 -3.90 17.82
N LYS A 186 -22.16 -3.92 16.68
CA LYS A 186 -21.62 -3.83 15.29
C LYS A 186 -20.12 -3.55 15.13
N HIS A 187 -19.68 -2.32 15.36
CA HIS A 187 -18.28 -1.89 15.11
C HIS A 187 -17.28 -2.38 16.18
N GLN A 188 -17.72 -2.72 17.38
CA GLN A 188 -16.84 -3.16 18.47
C GLN A 188 -16.35 -4.61 18.27
N GLY A 189 -17.10 -5.43 17.52
CA GLY A 189 -16.73 -6.82 17.21
C GLY A 189 -15.90 -6.99 15.95
N ILE A 190 -15.37 -5.90 15.36
CA ILE A 190 -14.58 -5.93 14.12
C ILE A 190 -13.11 -5.83 14.45
N SER A 191 -12.32 -6.72 13.85
CA SER A 191 -10.86 -6.70 13.89
C SER A 191 -10.26 -6.36 12.53
N TYR A 192 -9.12 -5.67 12.57
CA TYR A 192 -8.27 -5.39 11.43
C TYR A 192 -7.14 -6.42 11.42
N VAL A 193 -7.09 -7.26 10.38
CA VAL A 193 -6.14 -8.37 10.27
C VAL A 193 -5.26 -8.18 9.04
N LEU A 194 -3.98 -8.47 9.16
CA LEU A 194 -3.03 -8.55 8.04
C LEU A 194 -2.95 -10.02 7.61
N LEU A 195 -3.59 -10.34 6.50
CA LEU A 195 -3.74 -11.70 5.98
C LEU A 195 -2.74 -11.93 4.83
N PRO A 196 -1.82 -12.91 4.95
CA PRO A 196 -1.07 -13.40 3.80
C PRO A 196 -2.01 -14.06 2.79
N MET A 197 -1.92 -13.70 1.51
CA MET A 197 -2.77 -14.28 0.47
C MET A 197 -2.23 -15.61 -0.06
N PHE A 198 -0.98 -15.91 0.26
CA PHE A 198 -0.27 -17.11 -0.16
C PHE A 198 0.47 -17.72 1.03
N ASN A 199 0.57 -19.05 1.03
CA ASN A 199 1.43 -19.82 1.93
C ASN A 199 2.92 -19.66 1.55
N ASP A 200 3.83 -20.14 2.39
CA ASP A 200 5.28 -20.09 2.14
C ASP A 200 5.68 -20.83 0.85
N ASP A 201 4.96 -21.88 0.48
CA ASP A 201 5.13 -22.63 -0.77
C ASP A 201 4.50 -21.96 -2.01
N LYS A 202 3.97 -20.74 -1.84
CA LYS A 202 3.27 -19.94 -2.85
C LYS A 202 1.92 -20.48 -3.32
N THR A 203 1.38 -21.50 -2.67
CA THR A 203 -0.02 -21.90 -2.87
C THR A 203 -0.96 -20.84 -2.27
N SER A 204 -2.21 -20.81 -2.75
CA SER A 204 -3.21 -19.90 -2.17
C SER A 204 -3.48 -20.24 -0.71
N ASN A 205 -3.48 -19.23 0.14
CA ASN A 205 -3.91 -19.33 1.54
C ASN A 205 -5.45 -19.22 1.65
N GLY A 206 -6.19 -20.06 0.91
CA GLY A 206 -7.65 -20.02 0.91
C GLY A 206 -8.25 -18.76 0.26
N VAL A 207 -7.44 -17.94 -0.44
CA VAL A 207 -7.89 -16.73 -1.11
C VAL A 207 -8.11 -17.02 -2.60
N GLU A 208 -9.36 -16.86 -3.06
CA GLU A 208 -9.71 -16.90 -4.48
C GLU A 208 -10.07 -15.49 -4.96
N LEU A 209 -9.49 -15.06 -6.07
CA LEU A 209 -9.72 -13.74 -6.67
C LEU A 209 -10.51 -13.89 -7.98
N ARG A 210 -11.59 -13.12 -8.12
CA ARG A 210 -12.38 -13.03 -9.35
C ARG A 210 -12.36 -11.58 -9.87
N PRO A 211 -11.61 -11.28 -10.95
CA PRO A 211 -11.55 -9.94 -11.51
C PRO A 211 -12.93 -9.43 -11.97
N ILE A 212 -13.27 -8.21 -11.59
CA ILE A 212 -14.48 -7.52 -12.04
C ILE A 212 -14.14 -6.74 -13.30
N ARG A 213 -14.70 -7.15 -14.43
CA ARG A 213 -14.47 -6.49 -15.72
C ARG A 213 -15.22 -5.16 -15.78
N GLN A 214 -14.50 -4.08 -15.95
CA GLN A 214 -15.03 -2.73 -16.12
C GLN A 214 -15.40 -2.47 -17.60
N PRO A 215 -16.28 -1.48 -17.90
CA PRO A 215 -16.73 -1.18 -19.27
C PRO A 215 -15.59 -0.91 -20.24
N GLN A 216 -14.49 -0.30 -19.80
CA GLN A 216 -13.28 -0.06 -20.61
C GLN A 216 -12.41 -1.31 -20.82
N GLY A 217 -12.84 -2.49 -20.33
CA GLY A 217 -12.14 -3.76 -20.50
C GLY A 217 -11.08 -4.09 -19.45
N ALA A 218 -10.68 -3.13 -18.61
CA ALA A 218 -9.75 -3.36 -17.51
C ALA A 218 -10.44 -4.03 -16.31
N SER A 219 -9.66 -4.62 -15.41
CA SER A 219 -10.14 -5.24 -14.15
C SER A 219 -9.29 -4.75 -12.98
N HIS A 220 -9.60 -3.52 -12.50
CA HIS A 220 -8.88 -2.91 -11.37
C HIS A 220 -9.37 -3.40 -10.01
N PHE A 221 -10.54 -4.01 -9.98
CA PHE A 221 -11.18 -4.51 -8.78
C PHE A 221 -11.42 -6.01 -8.90
N THR A 222 -11.46 -6.68 -7.75
CA THR A 222 -11.80 -8.10 -7.65
C THR A 222 -12.90 -8.32 -6.63
N GLU A 223 -13.66 -9.40 -6.80
CA GLU A 223 -14.24 -10.12 -5.69
C GLU A 223 -13.17 -11.03 -5.10
N SER A 224 -13.14 -11.13 -3.78
CA SER A 224 -12.18 -11.95 -3.06
C SER A 224 -12.93 -12.89 -2.13
N PHE A 225 -12.80 -14.19 -2.35
CA PHE A 225 -13.41 -15.21 -1.52
C PHE A 225 -12.35 -15.75 -0.57
N LEU A 226 -12.68 -15.77 0.71
CA LEU A 226 -11.83 -16.22 1.79
C LEU A 226 -12.41 -17.51 2.35
N THR A 227 -11.67 -18.62 2.23
CA THR A 227 -12.10 -19.95 2.66
C THR A 227 -11.08 -20.49 3.64
N GLU A 228 -11.39 -20.36 4.93
CA GLU A 228 -10.50 -20.77 6.03
C GLU A 228 -9.06 -20.22 5.87
N SER A 229 -8.95 -18.98 5.37
CA SER A 229 -7.66 -18.29 5.18
C SER A 229 -7.02 -17.96 6.53
N ARG A 230 -5.71 -18.19 6.68
CA ARG A 230 -4.97 -18.07 7.95
C ARG A 230 -3.85 -17.03 7.91
#